data_9e39ab02e59ae0b82b8211815f415a88
#
_entry.id   9e39ab02e59ae0b82b8211815f415a88
#
_cell.length_a   1.000
_cell.length_b   1.000
_cell.length_c   1.000
_cell.angle_alpha   90.00
_cell.angle_beta   90.00
_cell.angle_gamma   90.00
#
_symmetry.space_group_name_H-M   'P 1'
#
loop_
_entity.id
_entity.type
_entity.pdbx_description
1 polymer ?
#
loop_
_entity_poly.entity_id
_entity_poly.type
_entity_poly.pdbx_seq_one_letter_code
_entity_poly.pdbx_strand_id
1 'polypeptide(L)'
;SDPVPSPAMADGGTPAWRDLLAGAHVLAGGFGKWGGGLYDLSSGTPEALDDLPTSGLCVGGGRLWRVLRAPGEQTSTCELLSYDARGVRSYQRYDAIRDPHDVRWFDGAPHVSSSWDDAVWRIEPGADEPTLVWQGSTVPDAWHVNSLVVVDDALHVCAFGRFERHKAWKGDGQDGVGFVRDLGAGRDVLTGLSHPHTPRWRDGRWYVCESMKGSLTELDTDGRVRRRAAVGRFTRGLAFVGPYALVGGNAHREHDEDRGEVAVVDLRTFAVVERIAMPCLEVYEIVVAGPGVRRGAAAGFGANASRAMEQHRAGARPADRQPAPPEAAVKLVTPQAAERLAAMGQAIDADEGRRCGLRGALPAAVVAGEVTSWRLELVNRTSGPLGTVPPRPLKAAVRWFRLPDGEDEPAADDAPVAVGPQTPIARVVPPGMRTDVDVMVEVPDDPGRYQVRVALRQPGVGWFGVRVQGEVTVKPDG
;
A
#
# COMPACT_ATOMS: atom_id res chain seq x y z
N SER A 1 23.20 1.38 10.34
CA SER A 1 22.09 1.96 11.12
C SER A 1 22.53 2.06 12.57
N ASP A 2 22.73 3.28 13.05
CA ASP A 2 23.07 3.50 14.46
C ASP A 2 21.91 3.04 15.34
N PRO A 3 22.17 2.30 16.43
CA PRO A 3 21.12 1.90 17.36
C PRO A 3 20.57 3.16 18.06
N VAL A 4 19.25 3.30 18.09
CA VAL A 4 18.57 4.30 18.93
C VAL A 4 19.02 4.06 20.38
N PRO A 5 19.58 5.05 21.09
CA PRO A 5 20.01 4.85 22.46
C PRO A 5 18.83 4.43 23.33
N SER A 6 18.99 3.32 24.06
CA SER A 6 18.03 2.91 25.10
C SER A 6 17.92 3.99 26.15
N PRO A 7 16.72 4.44 26.53
CA PRO A 7 16.56 5.37 27.66
C PRO A 7 17.07 4.71 28.94
N ALA A 8 17.84 5.46 29.68
CA ALA A 8 18.41 5.02 30.98
C ALA A 8 17.26 4.61 31.92
N MET A 9 17.36 3.38 32.44
CA MET A 9 16.43 2.82 33.43
C MET A 9 16.57 3.58 34.77
N ALA A 10 15.57 4.37 35.10
CA ALA A 10 15.35 4.84 36.46
C ALA A 10 14.27 3.93 37.09
N ASP A 11 14.63 3.35 38.22
CA ASP A 11 13.76 2.54 39.10
C ASP A 11 12.84 1.51 38.44
N GLY A 12 13.35 0.30 38.25
CA GLY A 12 12.65 -1.02 38.24
C GLY A 12 11.30 -1.21 37.49
N GLY A 13 10.66 -0.18 37.02
CA GLY A 13 9.40 -0.22 36.30
C GLY A 13 9.60 -0.23 34.78
N THR A 14 8.88 -1.11 34.07
CA THR A 14 8.83 -1.05 32.58
C THR A 14 8.14 0.24 32.17
N PRO A 15 8.75 1.08 31.32
CA PRO A 15 8.08 2.26 30.78
C PRO A 15 6.75 1.87 30.12
N ALA A 16 5.72 2.70 30.33
CA ALA A 16 4.46 2.48 29.62
C ALA A 16 4.73 2.49 28.12
N TRP A 17 4.11 1.58 27.36
CA TRP A 17 4.33 1.47 25.93
C TRP A 17 4.09 2.80 25.18
N ARG A 18 3.16 3.64 25.69
CA ARG A 18 2.84 4.98 25.12
C ARG A 18 4.02 5.94 25.22
N ASP A 19 4.74 5.94 26.32
CA ASP A 19 5.91 6.80 26.51
C ASP A 19 7.05 6.40 25.55
N LEU A 20 7.18 5.10 25.30
CA LEU A 20 8.14 4.60 24.31
C LEU A 20 7.75 4.95 22.88
N LEU A 21 6.46 4.92 22.52
CA LEU A 21 6.01 5.35 21.20
C LEU A 21 6.29 6.83 20.94
N ALA A 22 6.02 7.70 21.93
CA ALA A 22 6.26 9.13 21.81
C ALA A 22 7.71 9.47 21.47
N GLY A 23 8.68 8.69 22.01
CA GLY A 23 10.11 8.82 21.70
C GLY A 23 10.58 8.13 20.43
N ALA A 24 9.78 7.18 19.91
CA ALA A 24 10.20 6.27 18.84
C ALA A 24 9.81 6.71 17.43
N HIS A 25 8.93 7.69 17.27
CA HIS A 25 8.48 8.20 15.97
C HIS A 25 7.97 7.09 15.02
N VAL A 26 6.89 6.41 15.40
CA VAL A 26 6.36 5.27 14.68
C VAL A 26 5.45 5.71 13.53
N LEU A 27 5.70 5.18 12.33
CA LEU A 27 4.86 5.38 11.16
C LEU A 27 4.27 4.04 10.71
N ALA A 28 3.00 4.05 10.26
CA ALA A 28 2.32 2.90 9.72
C ALA A 28 1.77 3.19 8.32
N GLY A 29 1.96 2.25 7.39
CA GLY A 29 1.35 2.25 6.07
C GLY A 29 0.03 1.50 6.08
N GLY A 30 -1.02 2.14 5.59
CA GLY A 30 -2.34 1.55 5.43
C GLY A 30 -2.73 1.34 3.98
N PHE A 31 -3.47 0.27 3.74
CA PHE A 31 -4.00 -0.10 2.43
C PHE A 31 -5.43 -0.64 2.59
N GLY A 32 -6.13 -0.84 1.48
CA GLY A 32 -7.42 -1.51 1.42
C GLY A 32 -8.30 -0.95 0.31
N LYS A 33 -9.37 -1.67 -0.02
CA LYS A 33 -10.32 -1.29 -1.08
C LYS A 33 -11.00 0.07 -0.87
N TRP A 34 -10.98 0.58 0.35
CA TRP A 34 -11.56 1.88 0.72
C TRP A 34 -10.53 3.02 0.77
N GLY A 35 -9.30 2.78 0.37
CA GLY A 35 -8.19 3.69 0.48
C GLY A 35 -7.16 3.22 1.50
N GLY A 36 -6.23 4.09 1.83
CA GLY A 36 -5.13 3.79 2.75
C GLY A 36 -4.54 5.08 3.28
N GLY A 37 -3.27 5.08 3.61
CA GLY A 37 -2.60 6.26 4.05
C GLY A 37 -1.25 5.99 4.67
N LEU A 38 -0.58 7.07 5.03
CA LEU A 38 0.53 7.06 5.96
C LEU A 38 0.03 7.65 7.28
N TYR A 39 0.26 6.94 8.36
CA TYR A 39 -0.23 7.30 9.69
C TYR A 39 0.94 7.46 10.66
N ASP A 40 0.89 8.51 11.49
CA ASP A 40 1.79 8.69 12.62
C ASP A 40 1.14 8.11 13.88
N LEU A 41 1.83 7.15 14.51
CA LEU A 41 1.40 6.48 15.74
C LEU A 41 2.14 6.98 16.99
N SER A 42 3.01 7.98 16.87
CA SER A 42 3.90 8.40 17.94
C SER A 42 3.15 8.92 19.19
N SER A 43 1.92 9.41 19.04
CA SER A 43 1.06 9.84 20.15
C SER A 43 0.30 8.68 20.81
N GLY A 44 0.37 7.47 20.26
CA GLY A 44 -0.48 6.33 20.64
C GLY A 44 -1.90 6.39 20.08
N THR A 45 -2.20 7.43 19.29
CA THR A 45 -3.45 7.57 18.50
C THR A 45 -3.06 7.82 17.05
N PRO A 46 -3.64 7.11 16.06
CA PRO A 46 -3.28 7.28 14.66
C PRO A 46 -3.64 8.67 14.15
N GLU A 47 -2.65 9.39 13.64
CA GLU A 47 -2.82 10.64 12.91
C GLU A 47 -2.56 10.39 11.44
N ALA A 48 -3.55 10.63 10.57
CA ALA A 48 -3.38 10.46 9.12
C ALA A 48 -2.54 11.61 8.56
N LEU A 49 -1.40 11.29 7.98
CA LEU A 49 -0.55 12.25 7.27
C LEU A 49 -1.01 12.46 5.82
N ASP A 50 -1.55 11.42 5.21
CA ASP A 50 -2.24 11.42 3.92
C ASP A 50 -3.15 10.19 3.78
N ASP A 51 -3.78 10.02 2.62
CA ASP A 51 -4.69 8.90 2.32
C ASP A 51 -4.22 8.04 1.11
N LEU A 52 -2.94 8.13 0.73
CA LEU A 52 -2.41 7.36 -0.38
C LEU A 52 -2.16 5.89 0.04
N PRO A 53 -2.74 4.91 -0.68
CA PRO A 53 -2.58 3.50 -0.36
C PRO A 53 -1.10 3.09 -0.30
N THR A 54 -0.67 2.60 0.86
CA THR A 54 0.73 2.28 1.14
C THR A 54 0.89 0.81 1.40
N SER A 55 1.67 0.12 0.57
CA SER A 55 1.93 -1.32 0.70
C SER A 55 3.32 -1.65 1.25
N GLY A 56 4.26 -0.73 1.26
CA GLY A 56 5.60 -0.97 1.81
C GLY A 56 6.19 0.29 2.41
N LEU A 57 6.91 0.13 3.52
CA LEU A 57 7.68 1.17 4.18
C LEU A 57 9.03 0.62 4.66
N CYS A 58 10.09 1.38 4.47
CA CYS A 58 11.33 1.12 5.18
C CYS A 58 12.12 2.41 5.45
N VAL A 59 12.97 2.36 6.48
CA VAL A 59 13.95 3.41 6.76
C VAL A 59 15.33 2.89 6.38
N GLY A 60 16.02 3.62 5.51
CA GLY A 60 17.36 3.25 5.08
C GLY A 60 18.02 4.35 4.24
N GLY A 61 19.36 4.43 4.24
CA GLY A 61 20.09 5.49 3.56
C GLY A 61 19.74 6.91 4.03
N GLY A 62 19.33 7.09 5.31
CA GLY A 62 18.89 8.37 5.86
C GLY A 62 17.52 8.83 5.40
N ARG A 63 16.72 7.97 4.79
CA ARG A 63 15.40 8.26 4.21
C ARG A 63 14.34 7.26 4.65
N LEU A 64 13.08 7.69 4.59
CA LEU A 64 11.93 6.81 4.51
C LEU A 64 11.65 6.50 3.04
N TRP A 65 11.54 5.23 2.71
CA TRP A 65 11.10 4.73 1.41
C TRP A 65 9.68 4.20 1.54
N ARG A 66 8.84 4.55 0.59
CA ARG A 66 7.41 4.21 0.60
C ARG A 66 6.97 3.73 -0.76
N VAL A 67 6.33 2.59 -0.77
CA VAL A 67 5.71 2.02 -1.96
C VAL A 67 4.22 2.30 -1.96
N LEU A 68 3.75 2.87 -3.07
CA LEU A 68 2.34 3.01 -3.42
C LEU A 68 2.02 2.06 -4.56
N ARG A 69 0.73 1.74 -4.71
CA ARG A 69 0.21 0.99 -5.84
C ARG A 69 -0.46 1.92 -6.83
N ALA A 70 0.07 2.00 -8.04
CA ALA A 70 -0.52 2.74 -9.15
C ALA A 70 -1.30 1.81 -10.07
N PRO A 71 -2.35 2.29 -10.75
CA PRO A 71 -3.02 1.54 -11.80
C PRO A 71 -2.04 1.12 -12.91
N GLY A 72 -2.15 -0.12 -13.38
CA GLY A 72 -1.38 -0.69 -14.49
C GLY A 72 -2.26 -1.44 -15.47
N GLU A 73 -1.69 -2.05 -16.52
CA GLU A 73 -2.45 -2.74 -17.56
C GLU A 73 -3.21 -3.97 -17.07
N GLN A 74 -2.56 -4.80 -16.24
CA GLN A 74 -3.14 -6.05 -15.73
C GLN A 74 -3.26 -6.06 -14.21
N THR A 75 -2.46 -5.27 -13.53
CA THR A 75 -2.44 -5.15 -12.07
C THR A 75 -1.82 -3.82 -11.67
N SER A 76 -1.80 -3.50 -10.38
CA SER A 76 -1.14 -2.29 -9.89
C SER A 76 0.36 -2.31 -10.17
N THR A 77 0.93 -1.15 -10.47
CA THR A 77 2.36 -0.94 -10.65
C THR A 77 2.97 -0.19 -9.47
N CYS A 78 4.29 -0.21 -9.36
CA CYS A 78 5.02 0.40 -8.25
C CYS A 78 5.16 1.91 -8.45
N GLU A 79 4.73 2.69 -7.48
CA GLU A 79 5.21 4.06 -7.28
C GLU A 79 6.08 4.09 -6.04
N LEU A 80 7.34 4.52 -6.19
CA LEU A 80 8.31 4.61 -5.10
C LEU A 80 8.54 6.07 -4.73
N LEU A 81 8.35 6.39 -3.45
CA LEU A 81 8.69 7.70 -2.88
C LEU A 81 9.82 7.58 -1.88
N SER A 82 10.61 8.64 -1.76
CA SER A 82 11.54 8.78 -0.65
C SER A 82 11.35 10.12 0.07
N TYR A 83 11.54 10.11 1.39
CA TYR A 83 11.42 11.28 2.27
C TYR A 83 12.68 11.44 3.10
N ASP A 84 13.12 12.66 3.31
CA ASP A 84 14.09 13.02 4.35
C ASP A 84 13.46 14.07 5.30
N ALA A 85 14.27 14.72 6.14
CA ALA A 85 13.80 15.75 7.05
C ALA A 85 13.17 16.98 6.37
N ARG A 86 13.31 17.13 5.06
CA ARG A 86 12.79 18.25 4.25
C ARG A 86 11.52 17.90 3.48
N GLY A 87 10.99 16.67 3.64
CA GLY A 87 9.84 16.16 2.90
C GLY A 87 10.20 15.18 1.80
N VAL A 88 9.35 15.05 0.79
CA VAL A 88 9.55 14.12 -0.33
C VAL A 88 10.77 14.54 -1.16
N ARG A 89 11.65 13.59 -1.41
CA ARG A 89 12.92 13.77 -2.16
C ARG A 89 12.86 13.20 -3.57
N SER A 90 12.15 12.12 -3.74
CA SER A 90 11.95 11.49 -5.04
C SER A 90 10.58 10.84 -5.11
N TYR A 91 10.06 10.79 -6.31
CA TYR A 91 8.90 9.99 -6.70
C TYR A 91 9.17 9.43 -8.08
N GLN A 92 8.97 8.14 -8.25
CA GLN A 92 9.12 7.48 -9.53
C GLN A 92 8.15 6.31 -9.65
N ARG A 93 7.64 6.07 -10.86
CA ARG A 93 6.79 4.95 -11.20
C ARG A 93 7.59 3.93 -12.00
N TYR A 94 7.42 2.66 -11.65
CA TYR A 94 8.07 1.53 -12.31
C TYR A 94 7.00 0.56 -12.79
N ASP A 95 6.66 0.61 -14.08
CA ASP A 95 5.63 -0.25 -14.69
C ASP A 95 6.08 -1.72 -14.77
N ALA A 96 7.39 -1.98 -14.70
CA ALA A 96 7.95 -3.33 -14.65
C ALA A 96 7.68 -4.06 -13.31
N ILE A 97 7.40 -3.34 -12.24
CA ILE A 97 7.14 -3.92 -10.91
C ILE A 97 5.63 -3.97 -10.68
N ARG A 98 5.04 -5.15 -10.72
CA ARG A 98 3.59 -5.34 -10.61
C ARG A 98 3.20 -5.88 -9.24
N ASP A 99 2.08 -5.39 -8.72
CA ASP A 99 1.57 -5.72 -7.36
C ASP A 99 2.66 -5.61 -6.29
N PRO A 100 3.26 -4.41 -6.09
CA PRO A 100 4.34 -4.22 -5.14
C PRO A 100 3.82 -4.37 -3.69
N HIS A 101 4.52 -5.16 -2.86
CA HIS A 101 4.08 -5.46 -1.50
C HIS A 101 4.94 -4.84 -0.39
N ASP A 102 6.26 -4.87 -0.54
CA ASP A 102 7.19 -4.37 0.49
C ASP A 102 8.40 -3.70 -0.15
N VAL A 103 9.11 -2.90 0.63
CA VAL A 103 10.38 -2.29 0.27
C VAL A 103 11.39 -2.43 1.40
N ARG A 104 12.64 -2.73 1.06
CA ARG A 104 13.78 -2.75 1.99
C ARG A 104 14.99 -2.06 1.41
N TRP A 105 15.66 -1.31 2.25
CA TRP A 105 16.97 -0.75 1.93
C TRP A 105 18.03 -1.83 2.16
N PHE A 106 18.75 -2.18 1.11
CA PHE A 106 19.83 -3.15 1.15
C PHE A 106 20.90 -2.80 0.11
N ASP A 107 22.16 -2.96 0.47
CA ASP A 107 23.31 -2.72 -0.42
C ASP A 107 23.22 -1.42 -1.21
N GLY A 108 22.95 -0.30 -0.50
CA GLY A 108 22.91 1.05 -1.06
C GLY A 108 21.67 1.42 -1.88
N ALA A 109 20.69 0.52 -2.01
CA ALA A 109 19.50 0.75 -2.82
C ALA A 109 18.22 0.17 -2.19
N PRO A 110 17.02 0.72 -2.51
CA PRO A 110 15.76 0.08 -2.20
C PRO A 110 15.55 -1.18 -3.06
N HIS A 111 15.07 -2.24 -2.41
CA HIS A 111 14.61 -3.48 -3.02
C HIS A 111 13.11 -3.62 -2.79
N VAL A 112 12.35 -3.94 -3.84
CA VAL A 112 10.89 -4.05 -3.81
C VAL A 112 10.48 -5.48 -4.11
N SER A 113 9.58 -6.06 -3.29
CA SER A 113 8.93 -7.33 -3.59
C SER A 113 7.69 -7.09 -4.46
N SER A 114 7.52 -7.97 -5.46
CA SER A 114 6.39 -8.01 -6.37
C SER A 114 5.67 -9.34 -6.19
N SER A 115 4.41 -9.32 -5.76
CA SER A 115 3.62 -10.55 -5.64
C SER A 115 3.16 -11.06 -6.99
N TRP A 116 2.82 -10.18 -7.94
CA TRP A 116 2.41 -10.61 -9.27
C TRP A 116 3.51 -11.34 -10.04
N ASP A 117 4.74 -10.84 -9.94
CA ASP A 117 5.89 -11.43 -10.63
C ASP A 117 6.61 -12.47 -9.79
N ASP A 118 6.18 -12.69 -8.53
CA ASP A 118 6.88 -13.51 -7.53
C ASP A 118 8.38 -13.18 -7.50
N ALA A 119 8.71 -11.88 -7.44
CA ALA A 119 10.04 -11.38 -7.72
C ALA A 119 10.52 -10.33 -6.71
N VAL A 120 11.83 -10.10 -6.73
CA VAL A 120 12.50 -8.99 -6.01
C VAL A 120 13.24 -8.14 -7.03
N TRP A 121 12.98 -6.84 -6.96
CA TRP A 121 13.54 -5.83 -7.83
C TRP A 121 14.43 -4.87 -7.06
N ARG A 122 15.62 -4.56 -7.59
CA ARG A 122 16.52 -3.51 -7.08
C ARG A 122 16.28 -2.22 -7.86
N ILE A 123 16.22 -1.10 -7.16
CA ILE A 123 16.03 0.22 -7.75
C ILE A 123 17.23 1.09 -7.36
N GLU A 124 18.13 1.35 -8.29
CA GLU A 124 19.22 2.29 -8.05
C GLU A 124 18.65 3.71 -7.89
N PRO A 125 19.10 4.49 -6.88
CA PRO A 125 18.66 5.86 -6.71
C PRO A 125 18.88 6.69 -7.97
N GLY A 126 17.77 7.18 -8.56
CA GLY A 126 17.79 7.97 -9.80
C GLY A 126 17.76 7.16 -11.10
N ALA A 127 17.73 5.82 -11.04
CA ALA A 127 17.54 4.99 -12.23
C ALA A 127 16.09 5.01 -12.69
N ASP A 128 15.90 5.05 -14.01
CA ASP A 128 14.57 5.00 -14.63
C ASP A 128 13.99 3.59 -14.70
N GLU A 129 14.85 2.57 -14.71
CA GLU A 129 14.48 1.17 -14.82
C GLU A 129 14.98 0.38 -13.60
N PRO A 130 14.13 -0.51 -13.02
CA PRO A 130 14.54 -1.41 -11.95
C PRO A 130 15.30 -2.61 -12.52
N THR A 131 16.13 -3.23 -11.70
CA THR A 131 16.84 -4.47 -12.04
C THR A 131 16.19 -5.65 -11.32
N LEU A 132 15.85 -6.71 -12.06
CA LEU A 132 15.40 -7.97 -11.47
C LEU A 132 16.56 -8.65 -10.76
N VAL A 133 16.42 -8.84 -9.43
CA VAL A 133 17.45 -9.49 -8.59
C VAL A 133 17.17 -10.97 -8.42
N TRP A 134 15.90 -11.33 -8.26
CA TRP A 134 15.48 -12.69 -8.04
C TRP A 134 14.01 -12.89 -8.46
N GLN A 135 13.70 -14.09 -8.93
CA GLN A 135 12.33 -14.51 -9.25
C GLN A 135 12.09 -15.94 -8.78
N GLY A 136 11.00 -16.15 -8.07
CA GLY A 136 10.59 -17.45 -7.54
C GLY A 136 9.78 -18.27 -8.52
N SER A 137 8.80 -17.66 -9.15
CA SER A 137 7.91 -18.30 -10.13
C SER A 137 7.76 -17.43 -11.38
N THR A 138 7.55 -18.07 -12.53
CA THR A 138 7.16 -17.40 -13.78
C THR A 138 5.64 -17.39 -13.97
N VAL A 139 4.90 -18.12 -13.14
CA VAL A 139 3.43 -18.07 -13.10
C VAL A 139 3.01 -16.90 -12.20
N PRO A 140 2.21 -15.96 -12.70
CA PRO A 140 1.86 -14.77 -11.94
C PRO A 140 1.20 -15.11 -10.59
N ASP A 141 1.66 -14.44 -9.53
CA ASP A 141 1.11 -14.54 -8.16
C ASP A 141 0.91 -15.99 -7.68
N ALA A 142 1.82 -16.90 -8.09
CA ALA A 142 1.74 -18.30 -7.70
C ALA A 142 2.30 -18.53 -6.29
N TRP A 143 3.40 -17.85 -5.93
CA TRP A 143 4.03 -18.00 -4.61
C TRP A 143 3.59 -16.92 -3.61
N HIS A 144 3.04 -15.84 -4.10
CA HIS A 144 2.66 -14.66 -3.33
C HIS A 144 3.83 -14.11 -2.50
N VAL A 145 4.90 -13.74 -3.22
CA VAL A 145 6.07 -13.09 -2.64
C VAL A 145 5.64 -11.72 -2.08
N ASN A 146 5.83 -11.51 -0.76
CA ASN A 146 5.21 -10.35 -0.11
C ASN A 146 6.14 -9.48 0.73
N SER A 147 7.12 -10.04 1.44
CA SER A 147 7.90 -9.26 2.39
C SER A 147 9.40 -9.52 2.24
N LEU A 148 10.19 -8.52 2.60
CA LEU A 148 11.64 -8.55 2.59
C LEU A 148 12.19 -8.32 4.00
N VAL A 149 13.33 -8.91 4.31
CA VAL A 149 14.09 -8.63 5.54
C VAL A 149 15.59 -8.76 5.27
N VAL A 150 16.39 -7.95 5.94
CA VAL A 150 17.84 -8.04 5.92
C VAL A 150 18.31 -8.63 7.25
N VAL A 151 19.08 -9.72 7.17
CA VAL A 151 19.67 -10.40 8.33
C VAL A 151 21.15 -10.67 8.01
N ASP A 152 22.04 -10.24 8.87
CA ASP A 152 23.49 -10.47 8.75
C ASP A 152 24.03 -10.14 7.35
N ASP A 153 23.67 -8.94 6.84
CA ASP A 153 24.00 -8.43 5.50
C ASP A 153 23.52 -9.32 4.32
N ALA A 154 22.52 -10.15 4.54
CA ALA A 154 21.85 -10.92 3.50
C ALA A 154 20.40 -10.53 3.34
N LEU A 155 19.94 -10.42 2.10
CA LEU A 155 18.54 -10.15 1.77
C LEU A 155 17.73 -11.44 1.74
N HIS A 156 16.63 -11.46 2.46
CA HIS A 156 15.70 -12.58 2.51
C HIS A 156 14.33 -12.16 1.98
N VAL A 157 13.63 -13.13 1.40
CA VAL A 157 12.28 -12.98 0.88
C VAL A 157 11.31 -13.92 1.59
N CYS A 158 10.08 -13.44 1.79
CA CYS A 158 8.98 -14.19 2.39
C CYS A 158 7.90 -14.47 1.34
N ALA A 159 7.34 -15.69 1.34
CA ALA A 159 6.29 -16.10 0.43
C ALA A 159 5.29 -17.07 1.08
N PHE A 160 4.06 -17.14 0.56
CA PHE A 160 3.01 -18.02 1.08
C PHE A 160 3.26 -19.50 0.80
N GLY A 161 3.96 -19.82 -0.27
CA GLY A 161 4.30 -21.18 -0.63
C GLY A 161 4.82 -21.28 -2.05
N ARG A 162 5.07 -22.51 -2.51
CA ARG A 162 5.48 -22.81 -3.89
C ARG A 162 4.34 -23.51 -4.60
N PHE A 163 3.60 -22.76 -5.40
CA PHE A 163 2.48 -23.28 -6.16
C PHE A 163 2.75 -23.18 -7.66
N GLU A 164 2.06 -24.01 -8.44
CA GLU A 164 2.23 -24.10 -9.89
C GLU A 164 1.15 -23.35 -10.68
N ARG A 165 0.14 -22.79 -9.99
CA ARG A 165 -0.98 -22.07 -10.60
C ARG A 165 -1.17 -20.69 -9.97
N HIS A 166 -1.67 -19.76 -10.78
CA HIS A 166 -2.05 -18.42 -10.33
C HIS A 166 -2.96 -18.47 -9.10
N LYS A 167 -2.59 -17.75 -8.06
CA LYS A 167 -3.34 -17.61 -6.80
C LYS A 167 -3.77 -18.90 -6.12
N ALA A 168 -3.09 -20.04 -6.40
CA ALA A 168 -3.41 -21.30 -5.75
C ALA A 168 -3.23 -21.27 -4.22
N TRP A 169 -2.54 -20.25 -3.70
CA TRP A 169 -2.40 -20.00 -2.27
C TRP A 169 -3.72 -19.59 -1.58
N LYS A 170 -4.78 -19.23 -2.34
CA LYS A 170 -6.13 -18.94 -1.80
C LYS A 170 -6.95 -20.20 -1.51
N GLY A 171 -6.51 -21.36 -1.99
CA GLY A 171 -7.24 -22.61 -1.81
C GLY A 171 -7.11 -23.23 -0.43
N ASP A 172 -7.90 -24.27 -0.17
CA ASP A 172 -7.82 -25.06 1.05
C ASP A 172 -6.49 -25.81 1.18
N GLY A 173 -6.06 -26.09 2.41
CA GLY A 173 -4.86 -26.87 2.69
C GLY A 173 -3.54 -26.13 2.52
N GLN A 174 -3.56 -24.81 2.48
CA GLN A 174 -2.37 -23.96 2.30
C GLN A 174 -1.66 -23.62 3.63
N ASP A 175 -2.08 -24.22 4.74
CA ASP A 175 -1.43 -24.03 6.04
C ASP A 175 -0.06 -24.72 6.08
N GLY A 176 0.92 -24.02 6.65
CA GLY A 176 2.26 -24.58 6.89
C GLY A 176 3.15 -24.78 5.65
N VAL A 177 2.86 -24.14 4.52
CA VAL A 177 3.69 -24.24 3.30
C VAL A 177 4.50 -22.99 3.00
N GLY A 178 4.30 -21.91 3.78
CA GLY A 178 5.02 -20.66 3.66
C GLY A 178 6.46 -20.77 4.14
N PHE A 179 7.31 -19.87 3.64
CA PHE A 179 8.74 -19.89 3.92
C PHE A 179 9.37 -18.50 3.93
N VAL A 180 10.57 -18.43 4.51
CA VAL A 180 11.52 -17.31 4.35
C VAL A 180 12.80 -17.86 3.74
N ARG A 181 13.27 -17.24 2.67
CA ARG A 181 14.43 -17.66 1.87
C ARG A 181 15.53 -16.63 1.88
N ASP A 182 16.73 -17.05 2.18
CA ASP A 182 17.97 -16.31 1.96
C ASP A 182 18.28 -16.30 0.46
N LEU A 183 18.28 -15.12 -0.17
CA LEU A 183 18.49 -14.96 -1.60
C LEU A 183 19.94 -15.19 -1.99
N GLY A 184 20.90 -14.80 -1.15
CA GLY A 184 22.32 -14.97 -1.40
C GLY A 184 22.75 -16.44 -1.27
N ALA A 185 22.34 -17.11 -0.20
CA ALA A 185 22.63 -18.53 0.02
C ALA A 185 21.74 -19.46 -0.80
N GLY A 186 20.65 -18.97 -1.36
CA GLY A 186 19.72 -19.78 -2.18
C GLY A 186 18.98 -20.87 -1.41
N ARG A 187 18.81 -20.72 -0.08
CA ARG A 187 18.16 -21.72 0.78
C ARG A 187 17.06 -21.11 1.64
N ASP A 188 16.12 -21.95 2.03
CA ASP A 188 15.09 -21.54 2.99
C ASP A 188 15.66 -21.57 4.41
N VAL A 189 15.45 -20.47 5.13
CA VAL A 189 15.88 -20.34 6.54
C VAL A 189 14.73 -20.62 7.50
N LEU A 190 13.49 -20.37 7.06
CA LEU A 190 12.26 -20.76 7.76
C LEU A 190 11.33 -21.48 6.79
N THR A 191 10.62 -22.49 7.29
CA THR A 191 9.58 -23.23 6.56
C THR A 191 8.43 -23.57 7.51
N GLY A 192 7.32 -24.11 6.99
CA GLY A 192 6.21 -24.53 7.82
C GLY A 192 5.34 -23.36 8.33
N LEU A 193 5.40 -22.20 7.68
CA LEU A 193 4.69 -20.99 8.06
C LEU A 193 3.32 -20.89 7.35
N SER A 194 2.36 -20.21 8.00
CA SER A 194 0.98 -20.07 7.51
C SER A 194 0.72 -18.65 7.00
N HIS A 195 0.78 -18.46 5.70
CA HIS A 195 0.73 -17.15 5.03
C HIS A 195 1.59 -16.11 5.75
N PRO A 196 2.92 -16.33 5.81
CA PRO A 196 3.81 -15.47 6.56
C PRO A 196 3.92 -14.09 5.92
N HIS A 197 3.96 -13.06 6.79
CA HIS A 197 4.27 -11.69 6.42
C HIS A 197 5.30 -11.09 7.37
N THR A 198 5.99 -10.08 6.88
CA THR A 198 6.82 -9.17 7.68
C THR A 198 7.76 -9.89 8.65
N PRO A 199 8.59 -10.84 8.17
CA PRO A 199 9.61 -11.45 9.03
C PRO A 199 10.57 -10.37 9.54
N ARG A 200 10.99 -10.53 10.79
CA ARG A 200 12.00 -9.66 11.44
C ARG A 200 12.97 -10.52 12.21
N TRP A 201 14.22 -10.10 12.18
CA TRP A 201 15.29 -10.68 12.97
C TRP A 201 15.66 -9.73 14.10
N ARG A 202 15.68 -10.24 15.33
CA ARG A 202 16.04 -9.46 16.51
C ARG A 202 16.59 -10.36 17.61
N ASP A 203 17.74 -9.99 18.17
CA ASP A 203 18.37 -10.66 19.32
C ASP A 203 18.49 -12.20 19.11
N GLY A 204 18.94 -12.62 17.91
CA GLY A 204 19.14 -14.03 17.58
C GLY A 204 17.84 -14.82 17.38
N ARG A 205 16.73 -14.15 17.06
CA ARG A 205 15.41 -14.78 16.89
C ARG A 205 14.65 -14.21 15.71
N TRP A 206 13.83 -15.06 15.12
CA TRP A 206 12.86 -14.68 14.12
C TRP A 206 11.53 -14.32 14.77
N TYR A 207 10.91 -13.28 14.26
CA TYR A 207 9.53 -12.88 14.55
C TYR A 207 8.79 -12.79 13.23
N VAL A 208 7.67 -13.51 13.10
CA VAL A 208 6.90 -13.60 11.86
C VAL A 208 5.42 -13.40 12.14
N CYS A 209 4.76 -12.59 11.35
CA CYS A 209 3.31 -12.51 11.30
C CYS A 209 2.80 -13.76 10.55
N GLU A 210 2.26 -14.76 11.25
CA GLU A 210 1.56 -15.89 10.64
C GLU A 210 0.09 -15.49 10.45
N SER A 211 -0.20 -14.90 9.29
CA SER A 211 -1.47 -14.21 9.05
C SER A 211 -2.70 -15.10 9.13
N MET A 212 -2.64 -16.32 8.59
CA MET A 212 -3.76 -17.27 8.67
C MET A 212 -4.02 -17.75 10.11
N LYS A 213 -3.00 -17.73 10.97
CA LYS A 213 -3.15 -18.05 12.40
C LYS A 213 -3.52 -16.83 13.23
N GLY A 214 -3.56 -15.64 12.63
CA GLY A 214 -3.81 -14.40 13.36
C GLY A 214 -2.83 -14.18 14.50
N SER A 215 -1.54 -14.47 14.30
CA SER A 215 -0.55 -14.47 15.38
C SER A 215 0.76 -13.81 15.00
N LEU A 216 1.46 -13.29 16.02
CA LEU A 216 2.89 -13.07 15.99
C LEU A 216 3.57 -14.32 16.51
N THR A 217 4.48 -14.90 15.74
CA THR A 217 5.22 -16.12 16.08
C THR A 217 6.69 -15.78 16.29
N GLU A 218 7.26 -16.19 17.44
CA GLU A 218 8.70 -16.18 17.72
C GLU A 218 9.29 -17.55 17.43
N LEU A 219 10.37 -17.58 16.63
CA LEU A 219 11.10 -18.80 16.30
C LEU A 219 12.58 -18.65 16.65
N ASP A 220 13.25 -19.76 16.93
CA ASP A 220 14.69 -19.79 17.11
C ASP A 220 15.45 -19.75 15.76
N THR A 221 16.77 -19.82 15.81
CA THR A 221 17.64 -19.83 14.63
C THR A 221 17.40 -21.03 13.71
N ASP A 222 16.92 -22.13 14.27
CA ASP A 222 16.62 -23.37 13.54
C ASP A 222 15.18 -23.38 12.97
N GLY A 223 14.44 -22.29 13.15
CA GLY A 223 13.05 -22.15 12.70
C GLY A 223 12.02 -22.87 13.57
N ARG A 224 12.39 -23.32 14.78
CA ARG A 224 11.45 -23.94 15.71
C ARG A 224 10.66 -22.87 16.44
N VAL A 225 9.33 -23.05 16.47
CA VAL A 225 8.44 -22.14 17.19
C VAL A 225 8.71 -22.20 18.69
N ARG A 226 8.95 -21.04 19.27
CA ARG A 226 9.11 -20.86 20.72
C ARG A 226 7.84 -20.38 21.39
N ARG A 227 7.23 -19.35 20.86
CA ARG A 227 6.00 -18.72 21.42
C ARG A 227 5.13 -18.16 20.30
N ARG A 228 3.83 -18.03 20.61
CA ARG A 228 2.86 -17.33 19.75
C ARG A 228 2.03 -16.38 20.60
N ALA A 229 1.87 -15.14 20.12
CA ALA A 229 0.90 -14.18 20.63
C ALA A 229 -0.32 -14.19 19.72
N ALA A 230 -1.49 -14.51 20.25
CA ALA A 230 -2.74 -14.45 19.50
C ALA A 230 -3.17 -12.99 19.30
N VAL A 231 -3.05 -12.49 18.10
CA VAL A 231 -3.56 -11.16 17.70
C VAL A 231 -5.04 -11.26 17.32
N GLY A 232 -5.46 -12.38 16.75
CA GLY A 232 -6.86 -12.66 16.40
C GLY A 232 -7.35 -12.03 15.11
N ARG A 233 -6.41 -11.52 14.27
CA ARG A 233 -6.68 -10.92 12.97
C ARG A 233 -5.63 -11.36 11.95
N PHE A 234 -5.87 -11.11 10.67
CA PHE A 234 -4.86 -11.36 9.63
C PHE A 234 -3.68 -10.41 9.83
N THR A 235 -2.56 -10.94 10.35
CA THR A 235 -1.42 -10.14 10.83
C THR A 235 -0.48 -9.71 9.70
N ARG A 236 -0.13 -8.42 9.67
CA ARG A 236 0.88 -7.81 8.79
C ARG A 236 1.54 -6.63 9.49
N GLY A 237 2.68 -6.16 8.95
CA GLY A 237 3.39 -5.03 9.52
C GLY A 237 3.91 -5.32 10.92
N LEU A 238 5.22 -5.20 11.12
CA LEU A 238 5.86 -5.52 12.39
C LEU A 238 7.02 -4.56 12.67
N ALA A 239 6.95 -3.85 13.77
CA ALA A 239 8.05 -3.05 14.30
C ALA A 239 8.28 -3.31 15.79
N PHE A 240 9.47 -2.98 16.28
CA PHE A 240 9.82 -3.09 17.69
C PHE A 240 10.08 -1.73 18.31
N VAL A 241 9.50 -1.49 19.49
CA VAL A 241 9.72 -0.29 20.29
C VAL A 241 10.05 -0.73 21.72
N GLY A 242 11.31 -0.65 22.09
CA GLY A 242 11.77 -1.19 23.37
C GLY A 242 11.40 -2.68 23.53
N PRO A 243 10.74 -3.08 24.65
CA PRO A 243 10.33 -4.46 24.89
C PRO A 243 8.98 -4.83 24.22
N TYR A 244 8.45 -3.99 23.33
CA TYR A 244 7.18 -4.22 22.68
C TYR A 244 7.33 -4.47 21.18
N ALA A 245 6.47 -5.34 20.65
CA ALA A 245 6.23 -5.46 19.21
C ALA A 245 4.90 -4.80 18.86
N LEU A 246 4.90 -4.01 17.79
CA LEU A 246 3.71 -3.44 17.18
C LEU A 246 3.35 -4.31 15.98
N VAL A 247 2.17 -4.91 16.01
CA VAL A 247 1.71 -5.87 15.01
C VAL A 247 0.43 -5.37 14.36
N GLY A 248 0.44 -5.14 13.06
CA GLY A 248 -0.77 -4.81 12.31
C GLY A 248 -1.72 -6.01 12.24
N GLY A 249 -2.98 -5.78 12.54
CA GLY A 249 -4.07 -6.73 12.43
C GLY A 249 -5.09 -6.20 11.44
N ASN A 250 -5.31 -6.93 10.34
CA ASN A 250 -6.18 -6.48 9.27
C ASN A 250 -7.62 -6.89 9.51
N ALA A 251 -8.54 -6.02 9.11
CA ALA A 251 -9.95 -6.31 9.07
C ALA A 251 -10.27 -7.41 8.04
N HIS A 252 -11.35 -8.11 8.22
CA HIS A 252 -11.90 -8.97 7.18
C HIS A 252 -12.38 -8.10 6.01
N ARG A 253 -11.96 -8.43 4.80
CA ARG A 253 -12.28 -7.67 3.58
C ARG A 253 -13.77 -7.65 3.24
N GLU A 254 -14.52 -8.59 3.80
CA GLU A 254 -15.97 -8.78 3.58
C GLU A 254 -16.84 -7.89 4.48
N HIS A 255 -16.28 -7.33 5.57
CA HIS A 255 -17.03 -6.52 6.53
C HIS A 255 -16.65 -5.04 6.39
N ASP A 256 -17.56 -4.24 5.82
CA ASP A 256 -17.33 -2.83 5.53
C ASP A 256 -17.16 -1.94 6.78
N GLU A 257 -17.71 -2.35 7.90
CA GLU A 257 -17.61 -1.64 9.19
C GLU A 257 -16.35 -1.98 9.97
N ASP A 258 -15.68 -3.08 9.63
CA ASP A 258 -14.48 -3.50 10.32
C ASP A 258 -13.30 -2.58 9.99
N ARG A 259 -12.38 -2.41 10.93
CA ARG A 259 -11.18 -1.59 10.79
C ARG A 259 -9.97 -2.39 11.21
N GLY A 260 -8.83 -2.06 10.59
CA GLY A 260 -7.54 -2.57 11.02
C GLY A 260 -7.18 -2.05 12.41
N GLU A 261 -6.22 -2.69 13.00
CA GLU A 261 -5.67 -2.31 14.30
C GLU A 261 -4.17 -2.51 14.35
N VAL A 262 -3.51 -1.90 15.31
CA VAL A 262 -2.16 -2.24 15.71
C VAL A 262 -2.21 -2.84 17.11
N ALA A 263 -1.88 -4.12 17.23
CA ALA A 263 -1.74 -4.79 18.52
C ALA A 263 -0.36 -4.53 19.10
N VAL A 264 -0.32 -4.13 20.37
CA VAL A 264 0.91 -3.97 21.14
C VAL A 264 1.17 -5.26 21.91
N VAL A 265 2.25 -5.96 21.61
CA VAL A 265 2.63 -7.23 22.22
C VAL A 265 3.83 -6.99 23.14
N ASP A 266 3.70 -7.28 24.42
CA ASP A 266 4.84 -7.30 25.36
C ASP A 266 5.70 -8.54 25.10
N LEU A 267 6.93 -8.34 24.62
CA LEU A 267 7.85 -9.43 24.28
C LEU A 267 8.34 -10.27 25.48
N ARG A 268 8.16 -9.81 26.72
CA ARG A 268 8.52 -10.58 27.92
C ARG A 268 7.45 -11.63 28.22
N THR A 269 6.17 -11.22 28.20
CA THR A 269 5.03 -12.11 28.46
C THR A 269 4.50 -12.76 27.20
N PHE A 270 4.81 -12.18 26.04
CA PHE A 270 4.32 -12.54 24.72
C PHE A 270 2.78 -12.49 24.61
N ALA A 271 2.21 -11.50 25.27
CA ALA A 271 0.76 -11.24 25.30
C ALA A 271 0.46 -9.87 24.68
N VAL A 272 -0.71 -9.77 24.04
CA VAL A 272 -1.27 -8.48 23.59
C VAL A 272 -1.68 -7.68 24.82
N VAL A 273 -1.11 -6.49 25.00
CA VAL A 273 -1.37 -5.60 26.13
C VAL A 273 -2.25 -4.41 25.76
N GLU A 274 -2.34 -4.08 24.48
CA GLU A 274 -3.16 -2.97 24.00
C GLU A 274 -3.50 -3.17 22.51
N ARG A 275 -4.56 -2.49 22.04
CA ARG A 275 -4.98 -2.43 20.64
C ARG A 275 -5.29 -1.01 20.25
N ILE A 276 -4.66 -0.54 19.19
CA ILE A 276 -4.83 0.80 18.62
C ILE A 276 -5.68 0.64 17.36
N ALA A 277 -6.91 1.14 17.38
CA ALA A 277 -7.78 1.11 16.21
C ALA A 277 -7.20 2.00 15.09
N MET A 278 -7.18 1.50 13.86
CA MET A 278 -6.63 2.21 12.70
C MET A 278 -7.77 2.71 11.79
N PRO A 279 -7.63 3.90 11.16
CA PRO A 279 -8.64 4.41 10.23
C PRO A 279 -8.57 3.78 8.82
N CYS A 280 -7.87 2.67 8.65
CA CYS A 280 -7.76 1.89 7.41
C CYS A 280 -8.19 0.44 7.66
N LEU A 281 -8.40 -0.33 6.58
CA LEU A 281 -8.75 -1.76 6.69
C LEU A 281 -7.52 -2.63 6.96
N GLU A 282 -6.41 -2.34 6.29
CA GLU A 282 -5.19 -3.13 6.34
C GLU A 282 -4.01 -2.27 6.78
N VAL A 283 -3.29 -2.71 7.80
CA VAL A 283 -1.99 -2.17 8.19
C VAL A 283 -0.93 -3.02 7.51
N TYR A 284 -0.30 -2.48 6.48
CA TYR A 284 0.64 -3.24 5.65
C TYR A 284 2.03 -3.32 6.25
N GLU A 285 2.53 -2.19 6.73
CA GLU A 285 3.87 -2.11 7.30
C GLU A 285 3.93 -1.07 8.43
N ILE A 286 4.80 -1.32 9.41
CA ILE A 286 5.07 -0.42 10.53
C ILE A 286 6.57 -0.22 10.61
N VAL A 287 7.01 1.04 10.75
CA VAL A 287 8.43 1.39 10.86
C VAL A 287 8.68 2.38 12.01
N VAL A 288 9.86 2.28 12.60
CA VAL A 288 10.38 3.30 13.51
C VAL A 288 11.25 4.24 12.68
N ALA A 289 10.91 5.52 12.67
CA ALA A 289 11.61 6.56 11.94
C ALA A 289 12.38 7.48 12.87
N GLY A 290 13.42 8.12 12.38
CA GLY A 290 14.07 9.21 13.13
C GLY A 290 13.20 10.49 13.10
N PRO A 291 13.40 11.42 14.07
CA PRO A 291 12.59 12.63 14.21
C PRO A 291 12.61 13.52 12.96
N GLY A 292 13.72 13.56 12.24
CA GLY A 292 13.85 14.29 10.98
C GLY A 292 12.97 13.69 9.88
N VAL A 293 13.04 12.39 9.70
CA VAL A 293 12.27 11.64 8.69
C VAL A 293 10.77 11.75 8.98
N ARG A 294 10.36 11.61 10.24
CA ARG A 294 8.97 11.82 10.65
C ARG A 294 8.46 13.22 10.29
N ARG A 295 9.25 14.28 10.60
CA ARG A 295 8.88 15.64 10.20
C ARG A 295 8.73 15.80 8.70
N GLY A 296 9.63 15.19 7.92
CA GLY A 296 9.54 15.22 6.47
C GLY A 296 8.31 14.48 5.94
N ALA A 297 7.96 13.35 6.52
CA ALA A 297 6.74 12.63 6.18
C ALA A 297 5.49 13.45 6.51
N ALA A 298 5.45 14.11 7.67
CA ALA A 298 4.36 14.99 8.09
C ALA A 298 4.26 16.29 7.26
N ALA A 299 5.38 16.78 6.72
CA ALA A 299 5.37 17.93 5.80
C ALA A 299 4.67 17.64 4.46
N GLY A 300 4.40 16.36 4.19
CA GLY A 300 3.67 15.91 3.01
C GLY A 300 4.40 16.14 1.69
N PHE A 301 3.61 16.25 0.64
CA PHE A 301 4.10 16.53 -0.71
C PHE A 301 4.48 18.00 -0.83
N GLY A 302 5.70 18.34 -0.47
CA GLY A 302 6.26 19.65 -0.79
C GLY A 302 6.47 19.84 -2.30
N ALA A 303 6.90 21.04 -2.69
CA ALA A 303 7.09 21.45 -4.09
C ALA A 303 7.86 20.44 -4.99
N ASN A 304 8.78 19.67 -4.41
CA ASN A 304 9.61 18.72 -5.18
C ASN A 304 8.85 17.45 -5.59
N ALA A 305 7.98 16.91 -4.70
CA ALA A 305 7.17 15.74 -5.04
C ALA A 305 6.08 16.07 -6.02
N SER A 306 5.41 17.20 -5.82
CA SER A 306 4.42 17.70 -6.77
C SER A 306 5.01 17.83 -8.16
N ARG A 307 6.22 18.33 -8.27
CA ARG A 307 6.93 18.46 -9.56
C ARG A 307 7.30 17.12 -10.16
N ALA A 308 7.80 16.16 -9.35
CA ALA A 308 8.11 14.82 -9.85
C ALA A 308 6.84 14.10 -10.31
N MET A 309 5.76 14.19 -9.55
CA MET A 309 4.44 13.65 -9.94
C MET A 309 3.91 14.32 -11.23
N GLU A 310 4.04 15.63 -11.37
CA GLU A 310 3.67 16.34 -12.60
C GLU A 310 4.50 15.87 -13.81
N GLN A 311 5.81 15.74 -13.66
CA GLN A 311 6.69 15.27 -14.73
C GLN A 311 6.36 13.85 -15.19
N HIS A 312 6.14 12.93 -14.26
CA HIS A 312 5.73 11.56 -14.58
C HIS A 312 4.33 11.47 -15.17
N ARG A 313 3.39 12.21 -14.64
CA ARG A 313 2.01 12.26 -15.12
C ARG A 313 1.86 12.99 -16.45
N ALA A 314 2.78 13.90 -16.79
CA ALA A 314 2.84 14.56 -18.08
C ALA A 314 3.37 13.69 -19.23
N GLY A 315 3.80 12.44 -18.95
CA GLY A 315 4.28 11.52 -19.97
C GLY A 315 5.61 11.92 -20.60
N ALA A 316 6.45 12.69 -19.87
CA ALA A 316 7.82 12.99 -20.31
C ALA A 316 8.60 11.69 -20.52
N ARG A 317 9.13 11.49 -21.73
CA ARG A 317 9.95 10.31 -22.03
C ARG A 317 11.28 10.38 -21.27
N PRO A 318 11.82 9.24 -20.78
CA PRO A 318 13.12 9.21 -20.11
C PRO A 318 14.26 9.84 -20.90
N ALA A 319 14.21 9.79 -22.24
CA ALA A 319 15.22 10.33 -23.14
C ALA A 319 15.36 11.88 -23.10
N ASP A 320 14.37 12.60 -22.58
CA ASP A 320 14.40 14.06 -22.49
C ASP A 320 14.99 14.56 -21.17
N ARG A 321 15.46 13.66 -20.31
CA ARG A 321 16.05 13.99 -19.02
C ARG A 321 17.55 14.25 -19.17
N GLN A 322 17.95 15.49 -19.12
CA GLN A 322 19.32 15.79 -18.75
C GLN A 322 19.57 15.37 -17.30
N PRO A 323 20.72 14.73 -16.98
CA PRO A 323 21.06 14.42 -15.61
C PRO A 323 20.98 15.72 -14.78
N ALA A 324 20.25 15.67 -13.67
CA ALA A 324 20.14 16.83 -12.79
C ALA A 324 21.54 17.24 -12.34
N PRO A 325 21.92 18.50 -12.52
CA PRO A 325 23.21 18.97 -12.04
C PRO A 325 23.28 18.78 -10.52
N PRO A 326 24.44 18.38 -9.98
CA PRO A 326 24.61 18.18 -8.56
C PRO A 326 24.29 19.49 -7.82
N GLU A 327 23.33 19.44 -6.93
CA GLU A 327 22.95 20.44 -5.91
C GLU A 327 22.61 21.88 -6.32
N ALA A 328 22.77 22.30 -7.56
CA ALA A 328 22.44 23.65 -7.99
C ALA A 328 21.10 23.68 -8.74
N ALA A 329 20.15 24.35 -8.16
CA ALA A 329 18.84 24.73 -8.68
C ALA A 329 17.66 23.83 -8.28
N VAL A 330 17.33 23.84 -6.99
CA VAL A 330 15.92 23.83 -6.61
C VAL A 330 15.28 25.09 -7.23
N LYS A 331 14.80 24.99 -8.46
CA LYS A 331 13.89 26.02 -8.98
C LYS A 331 12.61 25.89 -8.18
N LEU A 332 12.40 26.82 -7.30
CA LEU A 332 11.17 26.99 -6.55
C LEU A 332 9.98 26.86 -7.52
N VAL A 333 9.02 26.01 -7.18
CA VAL A 333 7.70 26.03 -7.83
C VAL A 333 7.24 27.48 -7.79
N THR A 334 6.83 28.01 -8.93
CA THR A 334 6.31 29.38 -8.94
C THR A 334 5.13 29.46 -7.96
N PRO A 335 4.92 30.59 -7.28
CA PRO A 335 3.78 30.74 -6.37
C PRO A 335 2.45 30.31 -7.00
N GLN A 336 2.26 30.55 -8.29
CA GLN A 336 1.08 30.13 -9.07
C GLN A 336 0.96 28.60 -9.23
N ALA A 337 2.06 27.87 -9.35
CA ALA A 337 2.03 26.41 -9.42
C ALA A 337 1.71 25.80 -8.04
N ALA A 338 2.24 26.41 -6.96
CA ALA A 338 1.93 26.02 -5.60
C ALA A 338 0.45 26.25 -5.26
N GLU A 339 -0.10 27.41 -5.66
CA GLU A 339 -1.53 27.71 -5.51
C GLU A 339 -2.43 26.74 -6.28
N ARG A 340 -2.06 26.38 -7.52
CA ARG A 340 -2.82 25.38 -8.31
C ARG A 340 -2.81 24.01 -7.68
N LEU A 341 -1.68 23.58 -7.13
CA LEU A 341 -1.56 22.30 -6.44
C LEU A 341 -2.35 22.29 -5.14
N ALA A 342 -2.26 23.38 -4.37
CA ALA A 342 -3.07 23.56 -3.18
C ALA A 342 -4.57 23.55 -3.49
N ALA A 343 -4.98 24.18 -4.60
CA ALA A 343 -6.37 24.16 -5.05
C ALA A 343 -6.86 22.75 -5.43
N MET A 344 -6.02 21.93 -6.08
CA MET A 344 -6.36 20.54 -6.42
C MET A 344 -6.51 19.62 -5.21
N GLY A 345 -5.82 19.90 -4.11
CA GLY A 345 -5.94 19.18 -2.85
C GLY A 345 -7.13 19.60 -1.99
N GLN A 346 -7.89 20.64 -2.39
CA GLN A 346 -9.06 21.09 -1.65
C GLN A 346 -10.28 20.22 -1.88
N ALA A 347 -11.26 20.35 -0.97
CA ALA A 347 -12.57 19.71 -1.18
C ALA A 347 -13.26 20.34 -2.39
N ILE A 348 -13.69 19.49 -3.31
CA ILE A 348 -14.56 19.88 -4.41
C ILE A 348 -15.97 19.96 -3.85
N ASP A 349 -16.63 21.11 -3.95
CA ASP A 349 -18.00 21.19 -3.48
C ASP A 349 -18.97 20.35 -4.33
N ALA A 350 -20.19 20.12 -3.82
CA ALA A 350 -21.12 19.21 -4.46
C ALA A 350 -21.57 19.69 -5.85
N ASP A 351 -21.65 21.01 -6.08
CA ASP A 351 -22.06 21.58 -7.36
C ASP A 351 -20.95 21.46 -8.41
N GLU A 352 -19.72 21.77 -8.03
CA GLU A 352 -18.55 21.55 -8.86
C GLU A 352 -18.35 20.05 -9.13
N GLY A 353 -18.52 19.18 -8.13
CA GLY A 353 -18.44 17.72 -8.30
C GLY A 353 -19.42 17.17 -9.31
N ARG A 354 -20.60 17.78 -9.48
CA ARG A 354 -21.56 17.42 -10.52
C ARG A 354 -21.11 17.78 -11.93
N ARG A 355 -20.15 18.66 -12.09
CA ARG A 355 -19.60 19.08 -13.39
C ARG A 355 -18.44 18.22 -13.86
N CYS A 356 -17.84 17.38 -12.99
CA CYS A 356 -16.86 16.41 -13.40
C CYS A 356 -17.50 15.04 -13.58
N GLY A 357 -17.02 14.25 -14.54
CA GLY A 357 -17.62 12.95 -14.80
C GLY A 357 -16.77 12.04 -15.64
N LEU A 358 -17.15 10.77 -15.61
CA LEU A 358 -16.58 9.72 -16.44
C LEU A 358 -17.53 9.38 -17.58
N ARG A 359 -16.98 9.03 -18.74
CA ARG A 359 -17.70 8.56 -19.94
C ARG A 359 -17.02 7.31 -20.49
N GLY A 360 -17.77 6.45 -21.11
CA GLY A 360 -17.27 5.25 -21.76
C GLY A 360 -18.30 4.13 -21.73
N ALA A 361 -17.95 3.00 -22.29
CA ALA A 361 -18.75 1.79 -22.28
C ALA A 361 -18.15 0.79 -21.28
N LEU A 362 -19.01 0.08 -20.57
CA LEU A 362 -18.62 -1.05 -19.73
C LEU A 362 -18.65 -2.34 -20.58
N PRO A 363 -17.81 -3.34 -20.29
CA PRO A 363 -17.89 -4.65 -20.94
C PRO A 363 -19.23 -5.32 -20.59
N ALA A 364 -19.80 -6.07 -21.54
CA ALA A 364 -21.02 -6.82 -21.29
C ALA A 364 -20.82 -8.00 -20.33
N ALA A 365 -19.61 -8.55 -20.26
CA ALA A 365 -19.27 -9.66 -19.40
C ALA A 365 -17.77 -9.64 -19.01
N VAL A 366 -17.47 -10.18 -17.82
CA VAL A 366 -16.14 -10.37 -17.24
C VAL A 366 -16.06 -11.72 -16.54
N VAL A 367 -14.86 -12.14 -16.12
CA VAL A 367 -14.64 -13.42 -15.41
C VAL A 367 -14.57 -13.15 -13.89
N ALA A 368 -15.16 -14.04 -13.10
CA ALA A 368 -15.15 -13.97 -11.65
C ALA A 368 -13.70 -13.92 -11.10
N GLY A 369 -13.44 -13.04 -10.14
CA GLY A 369 -12.13 -12.87 -9.52
C GLY A 369 -11.06 -12.22 -10.41
N GLU A 370 -11.39 -11.85 -11.66
CA GLU A 370 -10.45 -11.18 -12.56
C GLU A 370 -10.08 -9.78 -12.03
N VAL A 371 -8.79 -9.43 -12.15
CA VAL A 371 -8.32 -8.05 -11.98
C VAL A 371 -7.98 -7.49 -13.35
N THR A 372 -8.70 -6.46 -13.74
CA THR A 372 -8.60 -5.86 -15.08
C THR A 372 -8.63 -4.33 -14.98
N SER A 373 -8.55 -3.64 -16.10
CA SER A 373 -8.76 -2.19 -16.16
C SER A 373 -9.74 -1.82 -17.27
N TRP A 374 -10.56 -0.80 -17.00
CA TRP A 374 -11.48 -0.26 -17.99
C TRP A 374 -11.07 1.15 -18.35
N ARG A 375 -10.87 1.40 -19.65
CA ARG A 375 -10.53 2.73 -20.15
C ARG A 375 -11.79 3.58 -20.26
N LEU A 376 -11.80 4.67 -19.48
CA LEU A 376 -12.87 5.66 -19.47
C LEU A 376 -12.29 7.06 -19.73
N GLU A 377 -13.10 7.96 -20.27
CA GLU A 377 -12.74 9.36 -20.45
C GLU A 377 -13.20 10.17 -19.24
N LEU A 378 -12.27 10.81 -18.53
CA LEU A 378 -12.56 11.83 -17.52
C LEU A 378 -12.78 13.17 -18.21
N VAL A 379 -13.91 13.80 -17.93
CA VAL A 379 -14.27 15.12 -18.43
C VAL A 379 -14.31 16.11 -17.27
N ASN A 380 -13.47 17.15 -17.31
CA ASN A 380 -13.48 18.23 -16.34
C ASN A 380 -14.29 19.44 -16.85
N ARG A 381 -15.45 19.67 -16.25
CA ARG A 381 -16.27 20.88 -16.48
C ARG A 381 -16.37 21.74 -15.23
N THR A 382 -15.49 21.51 -14.26
CA THR A 382 -15.37 22.36 -13.05
C THR A 382 -14.60 23.62 -13.36
N SER A 383 -14.61 24.57 -12.44
CA SER A 383 -13.85 25.81 -12.53
C SER A 383 -12.34 25.63 -12.23
N GLY A 384 -11.95 24.50 -11.58
CA GLY A 384 -10.59 24.19 -11.17
C GLY A 384 -9.99 22.97 -11.87
N PRO A 385 -8.66 22.78 -11.79
CA PRO A 385 -8.01 21.57 -12.28
C PRO A 385 -8.36 20.36 -11.41
N LEU A 386 -8.54 19.20 -12.04
CA LEU A 386 -8.76 17.93 -11.36
C LEU A 386 -7.50 17.09 -11.34
N GLY A 387 -7.25 16.39 -10.25
CA GLY A 387 -6.10 15.49 -10.12
C GLY A 387 -6.05 14.78 -8.79
N THR A 388 -5.13 13.81 -8.70
CA THR A 388 -4.86 13.09 -7.46
C THR A 388 -3.76 13.81 -6.69
N VAL A 389 -4.14 14.75 -5.82
CA VAL A 389 -3.22 15.55 -4.98
C VAL A 389 -3.70 15.54 -3.54
N PRO A 390 -2.80 15.24 -2.56
CA PRO A 390 -3.11 15.38 -1.14
C PRO A 390 -3.52 16.82 -0.76
N PRO A 391 -4.28 17.01 0.32
CA PRO A 391 -4.76 15.98 1.25
C PRO A 391 -6.02 15.24 0.79
N ARG A 392 -6.66 15.65 -0.30
CA ARG A 392 -7.92 15.06 -0.79
C ARG A 392 -7.81 14.65 -2.26
N PRO A 393 -7.09 13.57 -2.56
CA PRO A 393 -6.88 13.13 -3.92
C PRO A 393 -8.18 12.70 -4.59
N LEU A 394 -8.43 13.21 -5.81
CA LEU A 394 -9.54 12.75 -6.63
C LEU A 394 -9.20 11.38 -7.24
N LYS A 395 -10.08 10.41 -7.10
CA LYS A 395 -9.91 9.04 -7.58
C LYS A 395 -11.16 8.55 -8.28
N ALA A 396 -11.00 7.59 -9.20
CA ALA A 396 -12.10 6.82 -9.76
C ALA A 396 -12.21 5.46 -9.04
N ALA A 397 -13.43 4.93 -8.90
CA ALA A 397 -13.63 3.57 -8.38
C ALA A 397 -14.92 2.95 -8.93
N VAL A 398 -14.94 1.62 -8.90
CA VAL A 398 -16.04 0.77 -9.36
C VAL A 398 -16.80 0.27 -8.15
N ARG A 399 -18.14 0.28 -8.24
CA ARG A 399 -19.05 -0.32 -7.26
C ARG A 399 -19.93 -1.34 -7.96
N TRP A 400 -20.05 -2.52 -7.34
CA TRP A 400 -20.82 -3.64 -7.85
C TRP A 400 -22.07 -3.81 -6.99
N PHE A 401 -23.23 -3.89 -7.62
CA PHE A 401 -24.53 -4.15 -6.98
C PHE A 401 -25.10 -5.41 -7.62
N ARG A 402 -25.36 -6.44 -6.83
CA ARG A 402 -25.94 -7.68 -7.36
C ARG A 402 -27.39 -7.41 -7.80
N LEU A 403 -27.74 -7.88 -8.97
CA LEU A 403 -29.12 -7.82 -9.47
C LEU A 403 -29.84 -9.11 -9.12
N PRO A 404 -31.02 -9.04 -8.46
CA PRO A 404 -31.87 -10.20 -8.29
C PRO A 404 -32.37 -10.74 -9.63
N ASP A 405 -32.75 -12.02 -9.66
CA ASP A 405 -33.29 -12.64 -10.87
C ASP A 405 -34.58 -11.92 -11.33
N GLY A 406 -34.57 -11.43 -12.56
CA GLY A 406 -35.70 -10.72 -13.19
C GLY A 406 -35.80 -9.24 -12.88
N GLU A 407 -34.85 -8.66 -12.15
CA GLU A 407 -34.77 -7.22 -11.91
C GLU A 407 -33.63 -6.58 -12.73
N ASP A 408 -33.84 -5.34 -13.19
CA ASP A 408 -32.87 -4.59 -14.00
C ASP A 408 -32.17 -3.48 -13.19
N GLU A 409 -32.65 -3.18 -11.97
CA GLU A 409 -32.02 -2.22 -11.07
C GLU A 409 -31.95 -2.77 -9.62
N PRO A 410 -30.85 -2.48 -8.89
CA PRO A 410 -30.79 -2.78 -7.46
C PRO A 410 -31.78 -1.90 -6.69
N ALA A 411 -32.23 -2.36 -5.53
CA ALA A 411 -33.08 -1.55 -4.67
C ALA A 411 -32.39 -0.21 -4.34
N ALA A 412 -33.19 0.85 -4.10
CA ALA A 412 -32.66 2.21 -3.94
C ALA A 412 -31.66 2.34 -2.78
N ASP A 413 -31.80 1.51 -1.75
CA ASP A 413 -31.01 1.49 -0.52
C ASP A 413 -29.95 0.36 -0.48
N ASP A 414 -29.75 -0.38 -1.59
CA ASP A 414 -28.79 -1.46 -1.59
C ASP A 414 -27.35 -0.94 -1.45
N ALA A 415 -26.64 -1.52 -0.51
CA ALA A 415 -25.20 -1.34 -0.41
C ALA A 415 -24.50 -2.09 -1.57
N PRO A 416 -23.36 -1.58 -2.09
CA PRO A 416 -22.59 -2.32 -3.07
C PRO A 416 -22.05 -3.61 -2.44
N VAL A 417 -22.20 -4.75 -3.13
CA VAL A 417 -21.64 -6.03 -2.69
C VAL A 417 -20.10 -6.07 -2.80
N ALA A 418 -19.55 -5.25 -3.70
CA ALA A 418 -18.10 -5.03 -3.81
C ALA A 418 -17.79 -3.59 -4.24
N VAL A 419 -16.68 -3.08 -3.77
CA VAL A 419 -16.11 -1.82 -4.22
C VAL A 419 -14.67 -2.08 -4.63
N GLY A 420 -14.36 -1.82 -5.88
CA GLY A 420 -13.04 -2.02 -6.45
C GLY A 420 -12.00 -1.03 -5.92
N PRO A 421 -10.73 -1.24 -6.32
CA PRO A 421 -9.63 -0.34 -6.01
C PRO A 421 -9.93 1.11 -6.40
N GLN A 422 -9.40 2.06 -5.62
CA GLN A 422 -9.51 3.47 -5.94
C GLN A 422 -8.37 3.87 -6.89
N THR A 423 -8.71 4.12 -8.15
CA THR A 423 -7.76 4.48 -9.20
C THR A 423 -7.40 5.97 -9.12
N PRO A 424 -6.16 6.34 -8.91
CA PRO A 424 -5.72 7.72 -9.01
C PRO A 424 -5.91 8.28 -10.41
N ILE A 425 -6.20 9.59 -10.52
CA ILE A 425 -6.18 10.29 -11.81
C ILE A 425 -4.71 10.60 -12.14
N ALA A 426 -4.15 9.88 -13.10
CA ALA A 426 -2.72 9.91 -13.43
C ALA A 426 -2.22 11.25 -14.01
N ARG A 427 -3.14 12.11 -14.48
CA ARG A 427 -2.82 13.41 -15.07
C ARG A 427 -3.65 14.51 -14.45
N VAL A 428 -3.08 15.69 -14.34
CA VAL A 428 -3.86 16.90 -14.07
C VAL A 428 -4.74 17.20 -15.27
N VAL A 429 -6.03 17.36 -15.04
CA VAL A 429 -7.04 17.68 -16.06
C VAL A 429 -7.49 19.12 -15.86
N PRO A 430 -7.01 20.09 -16.65
CA PRO A 430 -7.45 21.48 -16.55
C PRO A 430 -8.96 21.64 -16.82
N PRO A 431 -9.57 22.76 -16.38
CA PRO A 431 -10.95 23.11 -16.72
C PRO A 431 -11.22 23.01 -18.25
N GLY A 432 -12.33 22.41 -18.62
CA GLY A 432 -12.73 22.22 -20.00
C GLY A 432 -12.01 21.08 -20.75
N MET A 433 -11.03 20.45 -20.14
CA MET A 433 -10.23 19.39 -20.75
C MET A 433 -10.76 17.98 -20.40
N ARG A 434 -10.28 17.01 -21.16
CA ARG A 434 -10.57 15.58 -20.97
C ARG A 434 -9.29 14.75 -21.07
N THR A 435 -9.30 13.57 -20.44
CA THR A 435 -8.20 12.61 -20.50
C THR A 435 -8.73 11.20 -20.31
N ASP A 436 -8.04 10.22 -20.87
CA ASP A 436 -8.34 8.82 -20.59
C ASP A 436 -7.86 8.47 -19.18
N VAL A 437 -8.64 7.64 -18.50
CA VAL A 437 -8.33 7.06 -17.19
C VAL A 437 -8.54 5.55 -17.29
N ASP A 438 -7.51 4.78 -17.05
CA ASP A 438 -7.59 3.33 -16.93
C ASP A 438 -8.01 3.00 -15.49
N VAL A 439 -9.31 2.78 -15.28
CA VAL A 439 -9.89 2.50 -13.96
C VAL A 439 -9.65 1.05 -13.61
N MET A 440 -8.94 0.80 -12.52
CA MET A 440 -8.69 -0.54 -12.03
C MET A 440 -9.98 -1.19 -11.53
N VAL A 441 -10.19 -2.44 -11.90
CA VAL A 441 -11.40 -3.20 -11.61
C VAL A 441 -11.02 -4.54 -11.00
N GLU A 442 -11.53 -4.79 -9.82
CA GLU A 442 -11.55 -6.10 -9.19
C GLU A 442 -12.96 -6.66 -9.34
N VAL A 443 -13.08 -7.77 -10.05
CA VAL A 443 -14.37 -8.42 -10.34
C VAL A 443 -14.77 -9.27 -9.13
N PRO A 444 -16.05 -9.25 -8.69
CA PRO A 444 -16.53 -10.14 -7.64
C PRO A 444 -16.26 -11.63 -7.96
N ASP A 445 -15.97 -12.42 -6.94
CA ASP A 445 -15.74 -13.87 -7.07
C ASP A 445 -17.03 -14.64 -7.39
N ASP A 446 -18.19 -14.12 -7.01
CA ASP A 446 -19.49 -14.75 -7.25
C ASP A 446 -20.00 -14.48 -8.67
N PRO A 447 -20.24 -15.49 -9.50
CA PRO A 447 -20.88 -15.32 -10.81
C PRO A 447 -22.31 -14.78 -10.68
N GLY A 448 -22.74 -13.96 -11.64
CA GLY A 448 -24.09 -13.40 -11.64
C GLY A 448 -24.22 -12.13 -12.49
N ARG A 449 -25.41 -11.52 -12.42
CA ARG A 449 -25.68 -10.22 -13.04
C ARG A 449 -25.46 -9.11 -12.03
N TYR A 450 -24.80 -8.04 -12.46
CA TYR A 450 -24.46 -6.90 -11.61
C TYR A 450 -24.76 -5.58 -12.30
N GLN A 451 -25.39 -4.68 -11.58
CA GLN A 451 -25.37 -3.26 -11.92
C GLN A 451 -24.02 -2.68 -11.47
N VAL A 452 -23.23 -2.22 -12.40
CA VAL A 452 -21.92 -1.62 -12.12
C VAL A 452 -22.03 -0.10 -12.21
N ARG A 453 -21.41 0.58 -11.25
CA ARG A 453 -21.35 2.05 -11.23
C ARG A 453 -19.89 2.48 -11.05
N VAL A 454 -19.34 3.20 -12.03
CA VAL A 454 -18.00 3.79 -11.97
C VAL A 454 -18.13 5.29 -11.80
N ALA A 455 -17.54 5.84 -10.74
CA ALA A 455 -17.65 7.24 -10.41
C ALA A 455 -16.35 7.79 -9.81
N LEU A 456 -16.24 9.12 -9.81
CA LEU A 456 -15.18 9.82 -9.10
C LEU A 456 -15.52 9.93 -7.63
N ARG A 457 -14.48 9.90 -6.80
CA ARG A 457 -14.58 10.04 -5.35
C ARG A 457 -13.46 10.92 -4.82
N GLN A 458 -13.78 11.71 -3.79
CA GLN A 458 -12.78 12.45 -3.03
C GLN A 458 -12.95 12.14 -1.53
N PRO A 459 -11.87 11.76 -0.81
CA PRO A 459 -11.92 11.48 0.62
C PRO A 459 -12.44 12.67 1.43
N GLY A 460 -13.31 12.38 2.41
CA GLY A 460 -13.94 13.40 3.25
C GLY A 460 -15.01 14.26 2.57
N VAL A 461 -15.26 14.05 1.27
CA VAL A 461 -16.30 14.74 0.49
C VAL A 461 -17.37 13.79 0.00
N GLY A 462 -16.98 12.64 -0.59
CA GLY A 462 -17.91 11.64 -1.08
C GLY A 462 -17.75 11.29 -2.56
N TRP A 463 -18.83 10.78 -3.15
CA TRP A 463 -18.91 10.38 -4.55
C TRP A 463 -19.52 11.50 -5.41
N PHE A 464 -18.97 11.72 -6.59
CA PHE A 464 -19.46 12.71 -7.53
C PHE A 464 -20.45 12.13 -8.54
N GLY A 465 -21.47 12.92 -8.88
CA GLY A 465 -22.72 12.45 -9.44
C GLY A 465 -22.73 11.96 -10.90
N VAL A 466 -21.76 12.36 -11.74
CA VAL A 466 -21.72 11.88 -13.14
C VAL A 466 -20.88 10.60 -13.20
N ARG A 467 -21.56 9.49 -13.55
CA ARG A 467 -20.99 8.14 -13.50
C ARG A 467 -21.22 7.40 -14.81
N VAL A 468 -20.34 6.45 -15.08
CA VAL A 468 -20.62 5.37 -16.04
C VAL A 468 -21.33 4.26 -15.27
N GLN A 469 -22.46 3.80 -15.80
CA GLN A 469 -23.18 2.68 -15.20
C GLN A 469 -23.75 1.76 -16.28
N GLY A 470 -23.90 0.49 -15.93
CA GLY A 470 -24.48 -0.53 -16.83
C GLY A 470 -24.50 -1.89 -16.17
N GLU A 471 -25.22 -2.80 -16.80
CA GLU A 471 -25.23 -4.19 -16.40
C GLU A 471 -23.98 -4.90 -16.93
N VAL A 472 -23.37 -5.71 -16.08
CA VAL A 472 -22.21 -6.56 -16.42
C VAL A 472 -22.48 -7.97 -15.88
N THR A 473 -22.30 -8.99 -16.73
CA THR A 473 -22.40 -10.38 -16.31
C THR A 473 -21.04 -10.89 -15.86
N VAL A 474 -20.94 -11.34 -14.61
CA VAL A 474 -19.77 -12.04 -14.07
C VAL A 474 -19.94 -13.53 -14.39
N LYS A 475 -19.06 -14.07 -15.24
CA LYS A 475 -19.02 -15.48 -15.61
C LYS A 475 -18.13 -16.27 -14.64
N PRO A 476 -18.42 -17.54 -14.40
CA PRO A 476 -17.51 -18.40 -13.64
C PRO A 476 -16.13 -18.44 -14.31
N ASP A 477 -15.10 -18.54 -13.50
CA ASP A 477 -13.75 -18.90 -13.95
C ASP A 477 -13.80 -20.37 -14.40
N GLY A 478 -13.56 -20.63 -15.70
CA GLY A 478 -13.79 -21.91 -16.38
C GLY A 478 -12.83 -23.02 -15.99
#